data_827382c726908cacd26fd05832c894d5
#
_entry.id   827382c726908cacd26fd05832c894d5
#
_cell.length_a   1.000
_cell.length_b   1.000
_cell.length_c   1.000
_cell.angle_alpha   90.00
_cell.angle_beta   90.00
_cell.angle_gamma   90.00
#
_symmetry.space_group_name_H-M   'P 1'
#
loop_
_entity.id
_entity.type
_entity.pdbx_description
1 polymer ?
#
loop_
_entity_poly.entity_id
_entity_poly.type
_entity_poly.pdbx_seq_one_letter_code
_entity_poly.pdbx_strand_id
1 'polypeptide(L)'
;MDASVDMAPGSSRRDRQRYETRRELALAAFRLATGQGLANVRVPDIAAAVGVSTRTFNNYFRSKEEAIVWAAAEHAASVATRLHDRPAGEPLGDALVAAVVGLYGPPAGERLPDNWLRDFRDLVAAEPSLHGEYLRAASAAERALAGAVAERMDGATGQLRARVLAGMVVGAERAAVMHWMQTRDGTLADTVRAAVRQATAGLGDAS
;
A
#
# COMPACT_ATOMS: atom_id res chain seq x y z
N MET A 1 8.10 -23.82 -10.53
CA MET A 1 6.70 -23.85 -10.10
C MET A 1 6.27 -22.41 -9.99
N ASP A 2 5.48 -22.00 -10.95
CA ASP A 2 5.19 -20.61 -11.37
C ASP A 2 4.34 -19.90 -10.31
N ALA A 3 4.91 -18.91 -9.62
CA ALA A 3 4.21 -18.09 -8.63
C ALA A 3 3.46 -16.97 -9.36
N SER A 4 2.28 -17.32 -9.88
CA SER A 4 1.36 -16.35 -10.50
C SER A 4 0.90 -15.35 -9.46
N VAL A 5 1.25 -14.09 -9.68
CA VAL A 5 0.67 -12.92 -8.98
C VAL A 5 -0.85 -13.03 -9.09
N ASP A 6 -1.53 -12.93 -7.94
CA ASP A 6 -2.99 -12.99 -7.82
C ASP A 6 -3.61 -11.71 -8.39
N MET A 7 -3.61 -11.62 -9.71
CA MET A 7 -4.38 -10.64 -10.47
C MET A 7 -5.75 -11.24 -10.76
N ALA A 8 -6.80 -10.44 -10.62
CA ALA A 8 -8.19 -10.81 -10.87
C ALA A 8 -8.34 -11.71 -12.11
N PRO A 9 -9.19 -12.73 -12.07
CA PRO A 9 -9.41 -13.63 -13.22
C PRO A 9 -9.99 -12.83 -14.39
N GLY A 10 -9.14 -12.54 -15.40
CA GLY A 10 -9.49 -11.77 -16.59
C GLY A 10 -8.38 -10.83 -17.09
N SER A 11 -7.29 -10.63 -16.35
CA SER A 11 -6.19 -9.78 -16.84
C SER A 11 -5.49 -10.39 -18.05
N SER A 12 -5.40 -9.60 -19.14
CA SER A 12 -4.73 -10.04 -20.35
C SER A 12 -3.22 -10.23 -20.10
N ARG A 13 -2.55 -11.07 -20.91
CA ARG A 13 -1.08 -11.21 -20.90
C ARG A 13 -0.38 -9.84 -21.00
N ARG A 14 -0.99 -8.90 -21.70
CA ARG A 14 -0.49 -7.53 -21.87
C ARG A 14 -0.57 -6.72 -20.59
N ASP A 15 -1.64 -6.88 -19.80
CA ASP A 15 -1.82 -6.17 -18.55
C ASP A 15 -0.83 -6.68 -17.49
N ARG A 16 -0.60 -7.99 -17.45
CA ARG A 16 0.43 -8.60 -16.61
C ARG A 16 1.82 -8.05 -16.93
N GLN A 17 2.23 -8.08 -18.21
CA GLN A 17 3.51 -7.55 -18.64
C GLN A 17 3.67 -6.06 -18.30
N ARG A 18 2.59 -5.30 -18.44
CA ARG A 18 2.58 -3.87 -18.10
C ARG A 18 2.77 -3.66 -16.59
N TYR A 19 2.11 -4.45 -15.77
CA TYR A 19 2.27 -4.41 -14.31
C TYR A 19 3.70 -4.80 -13.89
N GLU A 20 4.25 -5.87 -14.45
CA GLU A 20 5.62 -6.33 -14.18
C GLU A 20 6.65 -5.24 -14.52
N THR A 21 6.58 -4.65 -15.71
CA THR A 21 7.48 -3.55 -16.09
C THR A 21 7.35 -2.34 -15.14
N ARG A 22 6.12 -1.99 -14.76
CA ARG A 22 5.88 -0.90 -13.79
C ARG A 22 6.53 -1.19 -12.44
N ARG A 23 6.39 -2.42 -11.96
CA ARG A 23 6.98 -2.90 -10.72
C ARG A 23 8.51 -2.89 -10.76
N GLU A 24 9.11 -3.38 -11.85
CA GLU A 24 10.56 -3.37 -12.04
C GLU A 24 11.13 -1.95 -11.99
N LEU A 25 10.49 -1.01 -12.68
CA LEU A 25 10.85 0.41 -12.67
C LEU A 25 10.76 1.02 -11.25
N ALA A 26 9.70 0.72 -10.51
CA ALA A 26 9.50 1.17 -9.13
C ALA A 26 10.60 0.65 -8.19
N LEU A 27 10.92 -0.65 -8.29
CA LEU A 27 11.97 -1.27 -7.49
C LEU A 27 13.36 -0.75 -7.85
N ALA A 28 13.64 -0.51 -9.15
CA ALA A 28 14.90 0.10 -9.58
C ALA A 28 15.05 1.53 -9.05
N ALA A 29 13.98 2.34 -9.12
CA ALA A 29 13.97 3.70 -8.59
C ALA A 29 14.24 3.71 -7.08
N PHE A 30 13.58 2.82 -6.33
CA PHE A 30 13.79 2.68 -4.89
C PHE A 30 15.22 2.25 -4.53
N ARG A 31 15.76 1.21 -5.19
CA ARG A 31 17.14 0.75 -4.94
C ARG A 31 18.19 1.82 -5.23
N LEU A 32 18.02 2.56 -6.32
CA LEU A 32 18.92 3.67 -6.63
C LEU A 32 18.82 4.77 -5.59
N ALA A 33 17.61 5.14 -5.15
CA ALA A 33 17.41 6.19 -4.15
C ALA A 33 18.00 5.81 -2.78
N THR A 34 17.86 4.56 -2.36
CA THR A 34 18.45 4.06 -1.10
C THR A 34 19.98 3.92 -1.19
N GLY A 35 20.50 3.55 -2.38
CA GLY A 35 21.95 3.32 -2.57
C GLY A 35 22.78 4.58 -2.73
N GLN A 36 22.27 5.62 -3.40
CA GLN A 36 23.05 6.82 -3.76
C GLN A 36 22.37 8.16 -3.39
N GLY A 37 21.23 8.10 -2.70
CA GLY A 37 20.41 9.27 -2.34
C GLY A 37 19.53 9.76 -3.50
N LEU A 38 18.34 10.25 -3.16
CA LEU A 38 17.33 10.69 -4.14
C LEU A 38 17.84 11.76 -5.09
N ALA A 39 18.65 12.72 -4.59
CA ALA A 39 19.17 13.83 -5.39
C ALA A 39 20.03 13.37 -6.57
N ASN A 40 20.71 12.23 -6.44
CA ASN A 40 21.60 11.66 -7.44
C ASN A 40 20.90 10.72 -8.43
N VAL A 41 19.65 10.36 -8.19
CA VAL A 41 18.87 9.47 -9.07
C VAL A 41 18.28 10.27 -10.23
N ARG A 42 18.51 9.79 -11.46
CA ARG A 42 17.94 10.36 -12.68
C ARG A 42 17.05 9.32 -13.37
N VAL A 43 16.01 9.80 -14.04
CA VAL A 43 15.07 8.92 -14.79
C VAL A 43 15.79 8.04 -15.83
N PRO A 44 16.79 8.53 -16.60
CA PRO A 44 17.56 7.68 -17.49
C PRO A 44 18.27 6.51 -16.78
N ASP A 45 18.75 6.70 -15.54
CA ASP A 45 19.45 5.65 -14.79
C ASP A 45 18.47 4.57 -14.35
N ILE A 46 17.25 4.96 -13.94
CA ILE A 46 16.17 4.02 -13.60
C ILE A 46 15.77 3.19 -14.83
N ALA A 47 15.57 3.85 -15.97
CA ALA A 47 15.20 3.20 -17.23
C ALA A 47 16.27 2.21 -17.68
N ALA A 48 17.56 2.62 -17.62
CA ALA A 48 18.70 1.77 -17.99
C ALA A 48 18.81 0.54 -17.07
N ALA A 49 18.56 0.69 -15.77
CA ALA A 49 18.60 -0.42 -14.81
C ALA A 49 17.59 -1.53 -15.10
N VAL A 50 16.50 -1.22 -15.83
CA VAL A 50 15.46 -2.16 -16.24
C VAL A 50 15.58 -2.54 -17.75
N GLY A 51 16.51 -1.91 -18.47
CA GLY A 51 16.71 -2.18 -19.90
C GLY A 51 15.65 -1.55 -20.81
N VAL A 52 15.02 -0.46 -20.37
CA VAL A 52 13.99 0.26 -21.16
C VAL A 52 14.42 1.68 -21.49
N SER A 53 13.69 2.35 -22.40
CA SER A 53 13.94 3.76 -22.71
C SER A 53 13.35 4.71 -21.67
N THR A 54 13.89 5.92 -21.56
CA THR A 54 13.31 7.01 -20.74
C THR A 54 11.86 7.31 -21.15
N ARG A 55 11.54 7.21 -22.45
CA ARG A 55 10.15 7.34 -22.95
C ARG A 55 9.26 6.25 -22.37
N THR A 56 9.77 5.03 -22.25
CA THR A 56 9.03 3.92 -21.63
C THR A 56 8.77 4.23 -20.16
N PHE A 57 9.76 4.70 -19.39
CA PHE A 57 9.55 5.13 -18.01
C PHE A 57 8.43 6.17 -17.91
N ASN A 58 8.46 7.22 -18.74
CA ASN A 58 7.47 8.31 -18.73
C ASN A 58 6.04 7.85 -19.11
N ASN A 59 5.88 6.68 -19.73
CA ASN A 59 4.56 6.07 -19.97
C ASN A 59 3.97 5.41 -18.71
N TYR A 60 4.78 5.19 -17.67
CA TYR A 60 4.38 4.55 -16.41
C TYR A 60 4.33 5.52 -15.23
N PHE A 61 5.29 6.47 -15.18
CA PHE A 61 5.45 7.40 -14.06
C PHE A 61 5.75 8.81 -14.55
N ARG A 62 5.17 9.79 -13.84
CA ARG A 62 5.40 11.22 -14.11
C ARG A 62 6.72 11.70 -13.54
N SER A 63 7.22 11.04 -12.47
CA SER A 63 8.46 11.40 -11.79
C SER A 63 9.11 10.18 -11.13
N LYS A 64 10.37 10.33 -10.72
CA LYS A 64 11.10 9.32 -9.94
C LYS A 64 10.46 9.12 -8.56
N GLU A 65 9.93 10.19 -7.98
CA GLU A 65 9.25 10.17 -6.68
C GLU A 65 7.97 9.32 -6.75
N GLU A 66 7.16 9.49 -7.81
CA GLU A 66 5.99 8.63 -8.04
C GLU A 66 6.39 7.17 -8.18
N ALA A 67 7.46 6.87 -8.90
CA ALA A 67 7.96 5.50 -9.06
C ALA A 67 8.39 4.89 -7.72
N ILE A 68 9.12 5.65 -6.88
CA ILE A 68 9.58 5.18 -5.57
C ILE A 68 8.41 4.90 -4.63
N VAL A 69 7.39 5.76 -4.63
CA VAL A 69 6.23 5.64 -3.75
C VAL A 69 5.25 4.58 -4.25
N TRP A 70 5.29 4.23 -5.52
CA TRP A 70 4.28 3.38 -6.16
C TRP A 70 4.05 2.05 -5.45
N ALA A 71 5.11 1.34 -5.02
CA ALA A 71 4.96 0.05 -4.36
C ALA A 71 4.21 0.16 -3.02
N ALA A 72 4.46 1.23 -2.24
CA ALA A 72 3.74 1.51 -1.01
C ALA A 72 2.28 1.92 -1.29
N ALA A 73 2.06 2.68 -2.36
CA ALA A 73 0.73 3.10 -2.79
C ALA A 73 -0.15 1.92 -3.22
N GLU A 74 0.39 1.00 -4.02
CA GLU A 74 -0.30 -0.24 -4.44
C GLU A 74 -0.65 -1.10 -3.23
N HIS A 75 0.31 -1.27 -2.31
CA HIS A 75 0.10 -2.01 -1.08
C HIS A 75 -1.06 -1.42 -0.28
N ALA A 76 -1.05 -0.10 -0.02
CA ALA A 76 -2.11 0.57 0.70
C ALA A 76 -3.47 0.52 -0.04
N ALA A 77 -3.48 0.69 -1.36
CA ALA A 77 -4.70 0.64 -2.17
C ALA A 77 -5.35 -0.76 -2.17
N SER A 78 -4.55 -1.83 -2.05
CA SER A 78 -5.06 -3.21 -2.04
C SER A 78 -5.96 -3.53 -0.83
N VAL A 79 -5.93 -2.72 0.25
CA VAL A 79 -6.83 -2.89 1.39
C VAL A 79 -8.29 -2.77 0.99
N ALA A 80 -8.62 -1.81 0.12
CA ALA A 80 -9.98 -1.63 -0.38
C ALA A 80 -10.48 -2.85 -1.15
N THR A 81 -9.66 -3.39 -2.04
CA THR A 81 -9.98 -4.63 -2.78
C THR A 81 -10.14 -5.82 -1.83
N ARG A 82 -9.21 -5.98 -0.89
CA ARG A 82 -9.30 -7.05 0.13
C ARG A 82 -10.55 -6.94 0.99
N LEU A 83 -10.99 -5.73 1.33
CA LEU A 83 -12.24 -5.51 2.05
C LEU A 83 -13.44 -5.89 1.20
N HIS A 84 -13.45 -5.52 -0.09
CA HIS A 84 -14.50 -5.89 -1.03
C HIS A 84 -14.65 -7.42 -1.16
N ASP A 85 -13.54 -8.14 -1.20
CA ASP A 85 -13.50 -9.61 -1.34
C ASP A 85 -13.94 -10.37 -0.06
N ARG A 86 -14.13 -9.67 1.07
CA ARG A 86 -14.60 -10.30 2.31
C ARG A 86 -16.07 -10.65 2.24
N PRO A 87 -16.51 -11.75 2.89
CA PRO A 87 -17.92 -12.13 2.94
C PRO A 87 -18.83 -10.97 3.38
N ALA A 88 -19.95 -10.76 2.69
CA ALA A 88 -20.88 -9.67 2.99
C ALA A 88 -21.47 -9.75 4.41
N GLY A 89 -21.67 -10.96 4.94
CA GLY A 89 -22.19 -11.19 6.30
C GLY A 89 -21.14 -11.10 7.43
N GLU A 90 -19.87 -10.85 7.09
CA GLU A 90 -18.82 -10.69 8.10
C GLU A 90 -18.95 -9.33 8.79
N PRO A 91 -18.83 -9.25 10.14
CA PRO A 91 -18.82 -7.97 10.84
C PRO A 91 -17.76 -7.03 10.28
N LEU A 92 -18.12 -5.76 10.04
CA LEU A 92 -17.26 -4.78 9.37
C LEU A 92 -15.90 -4.61 10.08
N GLY A 93 -15.88 -4.64 11.42
CA GLY A 93 -14.64 -4.55 12.20
C GLY A 93 -13.70 -5.71 11.90
N ASP A 94 -14.21 -6.94 11.86
CA ASP A 94 -13.41 -8.14 11.56
C ASP A 94 -12.94 -8.14 10.11
N ALA A 95 -13.78 -7.75 9.17
CA ALA A 95 -13.44 -7.60 7.77
C ALA A 95 -12.30 -6.58 7.56
N LEU A 96 -12.35 -5.43 8.23
CA LEU A 96 -11.29 -4.40 8.20
C LEU A 96 -9.98 -4.93 8.78
N VAL A 97 -10.03 -5.60 9.94
CA VAL A 97 -8.85 -6.24 10.53
C VAL A 97 -8.23 -7.24 9.56
N ALA A 98 -9.04 -8.12 8.98
CA ALA A 98 -8.56 -9.15 8.05
C ALA A 98 -7.96 -8.52 6.77
N ALA A 99 -8.61 -7.50 6.21
CA ALA A 99 -8.14 -6.81 5.01
C ALA A 99 -6.78 -6.15 5.23
N VAL A 100 -6.59 -5.42 6.34
CA VAL A 100 -5.33 -4.73 6.66
C VAL A 100 -4.24 -5.72 7.06
N VAL A 101 -4.53 -6.67 7.95
CA VAL A 101 -3.53 -7.67 8.40
C VAL A 101 -3.06 -8.55 7.26
N GLY A 102 -3.91 -8.80 6.28
CA GLY A 102 -3.55 -9.53 5.07
C GLY A 102 -2.41 -8.91 4.25
N LEU A 103 -2.13 -7.61 4.43
CA LEU A 103 -0.95 -6.95 3.83
C LEU A 103 0.37 -7.44 4.43
N TYR A 104 0.36 -7.87 5.68
CA TYR A 104 1.53 -8.25 6.48
C TYR A 104 1.67 -9.76 6.62
N GLY A 105 0.85 -10.53 5.91
CA GLY A 105 0.93 -11.99 5.83
C GLY A 105 2.12 -12.45 4.97
N PRO A 106 2.34 -13.78 4.88
CA PRO A 106 3.36 -14.33 4.01
C PRO A 106 3.08 -13.88 2.56
N PRO A 107 4.09 -13.34 1.87
CA PRO A 107 3.88 -12.78 0.54
C PRO A 107 3.52 -13.87 -0.46
N ALA A 108 2.43 -13.66 -1.20
CA ALA A 108 2.19 -14.32 -2.46
C ALA A 108 3.02 -13.56 -3.53
N GLY A 109 4.17 -14.12 -3.93
CA GLY A 109 5.02 -13.53 -4.96
C GLY A 109 6.43 -13.10 -4.49
N GLU A 110 7.18 -12.44 -5.36
CA GLU A 110 8.54 -11.96 -5.07
C GLU A 110 8.55 -10.98 -3.89
N ARG A 111 9.42 -11.27 -2.93
CA ARG A 111 9.55 -10.47 -1.71
C ARG A 111 10.16 -9.10 -2.01
N LEU A 112 9.58 -8.07 -1.44
CA LEU A 112 10.29 -6.82 -1.20
C LEU A 112 11.51 -7.12 -0.29
N PRO A 113 12.63 -6.39 -0.40
CA PRO A 113 13.77 -6.58 0.48
C PRO A 113 13.36 -6.55 1.96
N ASP A 114 14.00 -7.36 2.81
CA ASP A 114 13.61 -7.50 4.24
C ASP A 114 13.59 -6.17 4.99
N ASN A 115 14.41 -5.19 4.58
CA ASN A 115 14.46 -3.85 5.18
C ASN A 115 13.62 -2.81 4.43
N TRP A 116 12.90 -3.21 3.37
CA TRP A 116 12.20 -2.27 2.47
C TRP A 116 11.35 -1.23 3.22
N LEU A 117 10.57 -1.68 4.20
CA LEU A 117 9.66 -0.80 4.93
C LEU A 117 10.42 0.28 5.73
N ARG A 118 11.55 -0.09 6.34
CA ARG A 118 12.41 0.86 7.07
C ARG A 118 13.04 1.84 6.10
N ASP A 119 13.75 1.33 5.09
CA ASP A 119 14.47 2.13 4.13
C ASP A 119 13.54 3.10 3.38
N PHE A 120 12.31 2.64 3.07
CA PHE A 120 11.27 3.48 2.48
C PHE A 120 10.85 4.62 3.42
N ARG A 121 10.62 4.33 4.70
CA ARG A 121 10.21 5.35 5.68
C ARG A 121 11.32 6.34 5.97
N ASP A 122 12.56 5.87 6.09
CA ASP A 122 13.72 6.73 6.28
C ASP A 122 13.89 7.68 5.08
N LEU A 123 13.73 7.15 3.87
CA LEU A 123 13.80 7.93 2.64
C LEU A 123 12.68 8.98 2.55
N VAL A 124 11.44 8.60 2.86
CA VAL A 124 10.29 9.52 2.87
C VAL A 124 10.44 10.59 3.95
N ALA A 125 11.01 10.26 5.11
CA ALA A 125 11.25 11.22 6.18
C ALA A 125 12.37 12.23 5.84
N ALA A 126 13.38 11.78 5.11
CA ALA A 126 14.53 12.62 4.72
C ALA A 126 14.24 13.54 3.53
N GLU A 127 13.29 13.17 2.65
CA GLU A 127 13.09 13.82 1.35
C GLU A 127 11.69 14.46 1.23
N PRO A 128 11.58 15.80 1.33
CA PRO A 128 10.28 16.49 1.28
C PRO A 128 9.46 16.21 0.01
N SER A 129 10.10 16.02 -1.14
CA SER A 129 9.43 15.69 -2.39
C SER A 129 8.77 14.32 -2.37
N LEU A 130 9.43 13.33 -1.77
CA LEU A 130 8.85 11.99 -1.53
C LEU A 130 7.74 12.03 -0.50
N HIS A 131 7.90 12.83 0.55
CA HIS A 131 6.85 12.98 1.57
C HIS A 131 5.54 13.52 0.96
N GLY A 132 5.64 14.54 0.10
CA GLY A 132 4.48 15.06 -0.62
C GLY A 132 3.80 14.03 -1.55
N GLU A 133 4.60 13.23 -2.27
CA GLU A 133 4.06 12.16 -3.13
C GLU A 133 3.42 11.04 -2.30
N TYR A 134 4.07 10.65 -1.19
CA TYR A 134 3.53 9.67 -0.25
C TYR A 134 2.17 10.10 0.34
N LEU A 135 2.04 11.38 0.76
CA LEU A 135 0.77 11.90 1.28
C LEU A 135 -0.35 11.88 0.24
N ARG A 136 -0.04 12.18 -1.04
CA ARG A 136 -1.01 12.09 -2.13
C ARG A 136 -1.49 10.65 -2.33
N ALA A 137 -0.56 9.70 -2.35
CA ALA A 137 -0.86 8.28 -2.49
C ALA A 137 -1.68 7.74 -1.31
N ALA A 138 -1.28 8.07 -0.08
CA ALA A 138 -1.99 7.70 1.14
C ALA A 138 -3.43 8.23 1.16
N SER A 139 -3.63 9.50 0.77
CA SER A 139 -4.98 10.07 0.66
C SER A 139 -5.83 9.40 -0.42
N ALA A 140 -5.23 8.93 -1.51
CA ALA A 140 -5.96 8.18 -2.53
C ALA A 140 -6.38 6.79 -2.01
N ALA A 141 -5.49 6.08 -1.32
CA ALA A 141 -5.79 4.78 -0.70
C ALA A 141 -6.87 4.89 0.39
N GLU A 142 -6.80 5.93 1.23
CA GLU A 142 -7.83 6.22 2.25
C GLU A 142 -9.20 6.47 1.61
N ARG A 143 -9.27 7.23 0.52
CA ARG A 143 -10.54 7.45 -0.20
C ARG A 143 -11.09 6.16 -0.80
N ALA A 144 -10.22 5.30 -1.36
CA ALA A 144 -10.63 4.00 -1.88
C ALA A 144 -11.19 3.10 -0.78
N LEU A 145 -10.51 3.06 0.38
CA LEU A 145 -10.98 2.32 1.55
C LEU A 145 -12.32 2.89 2.05
N ALA A 146 -12.48 4.21 2.12
CA ALA A 146 -13.75 4.83 2.52
C ALA A 146 -14.89 4.46 1.58
N GLY A 147 -14.64 4.36 0.27
CA GLY A 147 -15.61 3.84 -0.70
C GLY A 147 -16.04 2.40 -0.39
N ALA A 148 -15.07 1.50 -0.23
CA ALA A 148 -15.32 0.10 0.09
C ALA A 148 -16.05 -0.09 1.44
N VAL A 149 -15.74 0.75 2.43
CA VAL A 149 -16.47 0.77 3.72
C VAL A 149 -17.91 1.25 3.52
N ALA A 150 -18.12 2.33 2.73
CA ALA A 150 -19.46 2.87 2.48
C ALA A 150 -20.38 1.85 1.76
N GLU A 151 -19.83 1.04 0.85
CA GLU A 151 -20.56 -0.04 0.17
C GLU A 151 -21.08 -1.12 1.13
N ARG A 152 -20.41 -1.32 2.28
CA ARG A 152 -20.80 -2.27 3.32
C ARG A 152 -21.71 -1.67 4.41
N MET A 153 -21.93 -0.38 4.36
CA MET A 153 -22.77 0.36 5.32
C MET A 153 -24.03 0.85 4.62
N ASP A 154 -25.20 0.50 5.14
CA ASP A 154 -26.45 0.95 4.58
C ASP A 154 -26.68 2.47 4.79
N GLY A 155 -26.99 3.19 3.69
CA GLY A 155 -27.64 4.49 3.70
C GLY A 155 -26.75 5.74 3.56
N ALA A 156 -27.40 6.89 3.29
CA ALA A 156 -26.78 8.21 2.99
C ALA A 156 -25.96 8.81 4.15
N THR A 157 -26.22 8.44 5.40
CA THR A 157 -25.45 8.80 6.59
C THR A 157 -24.09 8.08 6.65
N GLY A 158 -23.89 7.07 5.81
CA GLY A 158 -22.68 6.24 5.79
C GLY A 158 -21.42 6.94 5.31
N GLN A 159 -21.50 7.97 4.46
CA GLN A 159 -20.30 8.54 3.84
C GLN A 159 -19.33 9.21 4.83
N LEU A 160 -19.81 10.03 5.76
CA LEU A 160 -18.94 10.63 6.77
C LEU A 160 -18.37 9.55 7.71
N ARG A 161 -19.23 8.62 8.15
CA ARG A 161 -18.83 7.51 9.02
C ARG A 161 -17.79 6.62 8.32
N ALA A 162 -18.00 6.29 7.03
CA ALA A 162 -17.04 5.52 6.24
C ALA A 162 -15.68 6.23 6.11
N ARG A 163 -15.67 7.56 5.88
CA ARG A 163 -14.44 8.35 5.84
C ARG A 163 -13.72 8.37 7.20
N VAL A 164 -14.47 8.58 8.29
CA VAL A 164 -13.89 8.55 9.64
C VAL A 164 -13.27 7.18 9.93
N LEU A 165 -13.98 6.10 9.63
CA LEU A 165 -13.49 4.74 9.84
C LEU A 165 -12.24 4.44 9.00
N ALA A 166 -12.23 4.80 7.72
CA ALA A 166 -11.05 4.63 6.86
C ALA A 166 -9.86 5.41 7.43
N GLY A 167 -10.04 6.65 7.86
CA GLY A 167 -9.01 7.46 8.49
C GLY A 167 -8.50 6.85 9.79
N MET A 168 -9.39 6.33 10.64
CA MET A 168 -9.03 5.64 11.89
C MET A 168 -8.20 4.37 11.61
N VAL A 169 -8.61 3.55 10.64
CA VAL A 169 -7.92 2.31 10.26
C VAL A 169 -6.53 2.60 9.68
N VAL A 170 -6.41 3.56 8.75
CA VAL A 170 -5.13 3.98 8.18
C VAL A 170 -4.23 4.60 9.23
N GLY A 171 -4.79 5.42 10.14
CA GLY A 171 -4.05 6.00 11.27
C GLY A 171 -3.54 4.94 12.24
N ALA A 172 -4.37 3.95 12.58
CA ALA A 172 -4.02 2.84 13.47
C ALA A 172 -2.93 1.96 12.84
N GLU A 173 -3.06 1.62 11.57
CA GLU A 173 -2.04 0.87 10.82
C GLU A 173 -0.69 1.60 10.84
N ARG A 174 -0.68 2.89 10.50
CA ARG A 174 0.53 3.71 10.52
C ARG A 174 1.17 3.77 11.90
N ALA A 175 0.38 3.97 12.96
CA ALA A 175 0.86 4.00 14.35
C ALA A 175 1.47 2.64 14.75
N ALA A 176 0.81 1.53 14.39
CA ALA A 176 1.30 0.18 14.65
C ALA A 176 2.65 -0.08 13.97
N VAL A 177 2.79 0.28 12.70
CA VAL A 177 4.05 0.14 11.96
C VAL A 177 5.16 0.97 12.61
N MET A 178 4.89 2.22 12.97
CA MET A 178 5.87 3.08 13.65
C MET A 178 6.29 2.51 15.01
N HIS A 179 5.34 2.06 15.81
CA HIS A 179 5.61 1.44 17.10
C HIS A 179 6.48 0.18 16.94
N TRP A 180 6.07 -0.73 16.05
CA TRP A 180 6.84 -1.97 15.82
C TRP A 180 8.25 -1.69 15.29
N MET A 181 8.45 -0.68 14.46
CA MET A 181 9.78 -0.28 13.98
C MET A 181 10.71 0.16 15.12
N GLN A 182 10.15 0.76 16.17
CA GLN A 182 10.90 1.22 17.35
C GLN A 182 11.18 0.08 18.34
N THR A 183 10.19 -0.76 18.62
CA THR A 183 10.26 -1.77 19.69
C THR A 183 10.72 -3.14 19.20
N ARG A 184 10.32 -3.53 17.98
CA ARG A 184 10.53 -4.88 17.42
C ARG A 184 9.89 -6.00 18.25
N ASP A 185 8.90 -5.66 19.08
CA ASP A 185 8.20 -6.62 19.91
C ASP A 185 7.16 -7.40 19.09
N GLY A 186 7.25 -8.73 19.12
CA GLY A 186 6.33 -9.59 18.40
C GLY A 186 6.41 -9.47 16.86
N THR A 187 5.34 -9.80 16.18
CA THR A 187 5.25 -9.65 14.72
C THR A 187 4.56 -8.33 14.34
N LEU A 188 4.97 -7.76 13.19
CA LEU A 188 4.31 -6.59 12.64
C LEU A 188 2.80 -6.85 12.40
N ALA A 189 2.45 -8.03 11.92
CA ALA A 189 1.06 -8.43 11.70
C ALA A 189 0.22 -8.42 12.98
N ASP A 190 0.78 -8.86 14.10
CA ASP A 190 0.07 -8.87 15.40
C ASP A 190 -0.08 -7.46 15.97
N THR A 191 0.96 -6.62 15.84
CA THR A 191 0.89 -5.21 16.25
C THR A 191 -0.16 -4.45 15.45
N VAL A 192 -0.19 -4.63 14.13
CA VAL A 192 -1.20 -4.04 13.24
C VAL A 192 -2.60 -4.55 13.59
N ARG A 193 -2.74 -5.86 13.82
CA ARG A 193 -4.02 -6.46 14.23
C ARG A 193 -4.56 -5.84 15.51
N ALA A 194 -3.73 -5.68 16.52
CA ALA A 194 -4.12 -5.07 17.79
C ALA A 194 -4.57 -3.61 17.61
N ALA A 195 -3.82 -2.82 16.86
CA ALA A 195 -4.13 -1.42 16.62
C ALA A 195 -5.43 -1.22 15.81
N VAL A 196 -5.62 -2.00 14.74
CA VAL A 196 -6.83 -1.91 13.91
C VAL A 196 -8.05 -2.39 14.70
N ARG A 197 -7.95 -3.46 15.51
CA ARG A 197 -9.04 -3.89 16.40
C ARG A 197 -9.42 -2.78 17.38
N GLN A 198 -8.45 -2.10 17.96
CA GLN A 198 -8.72 -0.96 18.87
C GLN A 198 -9.44 0.18 18.14
N ALA A 199 -9.03 0.50 16.90
CA ALA A 199 -9.67 1.53 16.09
C ALA A 199 -11.10 1.16 15.64
N THR A 200 -11.39 -0.14 15.52
CA THR A 200 -12.71 -0.64 15.12
C THR A 200 -13.56 -1.12 16.31
N ALA A 201 -13.04 -1.05 17.53
CA ALA A 201 -13.82 -1.36 18.74
C ALA A 201 -15.04 -0.43 18.82
N GLY A 202 -16.21 -0.98 19.06
CA GLY A 202 -17.46 -0.22 19.11
C GLY A 202 -18.23 -0.16 17.79
N LEU A 203 -17.73 -0.73 16.70
CA LEU A 203 -18.51 -0.87 15.45
C LEU A 203 -19.61 -1.91 15.57
N GLY A 204 -19.54 -2.83 16.54
CA GLY A 204 -20.54 -3.87 16.80
C GLY A 204 -21.77 -3.39 17.59
N ASP A 205 -21.71 -2.22 18.24
CA ASP A 205 -22.75 -1.74 19.13
C ASP A 205 -23.73 -0.75 18.48
N ALA A 206 -23.64 -0.53 17.18
CA ALA A 206 -24.45 0.42 16.43
C ALA A 206 -25.31 -0.29 15.35
N SER A 207 -26.19 -1.20 15.80
CA SER A 207 -27.27 -1.76 14.98
C SER A 207 -28.59 -1.09 15.33
#